data_3a365f7e57f059a36b32ba053df40400
#
_entry.id   3a365f7e57f059a36b32ba053df40400
#
_cell.length_a   1.000
_cell.length_b   1.000
_cell.length_c   1.000
_cell.angle_alpha   90.00
_cell.angle_beta   90.00
_cell.angle_gamma   90.00
#
_symmetry.space_group_name_H-M   'P 1'
#
loop_
_entity.id
_entity.type
_entity.pdbx_description
1 polymer ?
#
loop_
_entity_poly.entity_id
_entity_poly.type
_entity_poly.pdbx_seq_one_letter_code
_entity_poly.pdbx_strand_id
1 'polypeptide(L)'
;MRSVYLSPLLLIWLLMLPRAALAFAVDIWPGGEFSGQPVRQQWPESAAATKPLTLCALYPHLRDAYWLSVNQGMVDEAKRLGVKLQIHEAGGYGALAEQRQQLQRCVQEGSDAILLGAVSYQGLREAIKVTPLPVFGLVNDLPNGLVQAKVGVSWYQMGWQIGHWLAQRHPAGSKPASVALFPGPQASGGNNFVEPGFADAIKGSAIKLVTTERGDNSREIQRTLVQQTLARYPDLDYLVGGAIAAEVAVNELAQRHLDRPLVLSTYFSHGVQRGLRRGKILAANSDQMRLQGRLAVAQAVCLLQHPDANAEQCPRVMGPPILTLSAPLADPADSLSDGAFRPVYRVE
;
A
#
# COMPACT_ATOMS: atom_id res chain seq x y z
N MET A 1 13.26 18.39 -79.31
CA MET A 1 13.75 17.85 -78.06
C MET A 1 12.97 18.51 -76.94
N ARG A 2 11.94 17.85 -76.40
CA ARG A 2 11.15 18.36 -75.28
C ARG A 2 11.49 17.55 -74.06
N SER A 3 12.13 18.17 -73.05
CA SER A 3 12.49 17.57 -71.78
C SER A 3 11.26 17.61 -70.85
N VAL A 4 10.82 16.44 -70.41
CA VAL A 4 9.73 16.24 -69.43
C VAL A 4 10.39 16.17 -68.05
N TYR A 5 10.16 17.18 -67.19
CA TYR A 5 10.53 17.12 -65.77
C TYR A 5 9.43 16.40 -65.00
N LEU A 6 9.72 15.17 -64.56
CA LEU A 6 8.90 14.47 -63.54
C LEU A 6 9.29 14.97 -62.16
N SER A 7 8.39 15.68 -61.49
CA SER A 7 8.50 15.98 -60.07
C SER A 7 8.15 14.74 -59.21
N PRO A 8 9.02 14.33 -58.29
CA PRO A 8 8.65 13.28 -57.35
C PRO A 8 7.80 13.92 -56.21
N LEU A 9 6.50 13.61 -56.18
CA LEU A 9 5.67 13.80 -55.03
C LEU A 9 6.13 12.82 -53.93
N LEU A 10 6.93 13.29 -53.00
CA LEU A 10 7.26 12.55 -51.79
C LEU A 10 5.99 12.53 -50.89
N LEU A 11 5.29 11.39 -50.92
CA LEU A 11 4.22 11.08 -49.99
C LEU A 11 4.85 10.81 -48.62
N ILE A 12 4.88 11.81 -47.74
CA ILE A 12 5.25 11.65 -46.33
C ILE A 12 4.08 10.93 -45.66
N TRP A 13 4.12 9.63 -45.56
CA TRP A 13 3.32 8.85 -44.65
C TRP A 13 3.85 9.11 -43.23
N LEU A 14 3.22 10.06 -42.51
CA LEU A 14 3.42 10.21 -41.08
C LEU A 14 2.86 8.92 -40.45
N LEU A 15 3.72 7.96 -40.16
CA LEU A 15 3.41 6.79 -39.33
C LEU A 15 2.94 7.33 -37.98
N MET A 16 1.62 7.48 -37.79
CA MET A 16 1.01 7.57 -36.48
C MET A 16 1.21 6.21 -35.79
N LEU A 17 2.39 6.03 -35.18
CA LEU A 17 2.58 4.97 -34.20
C LEU A 17 1.55 5.20 -33.10
N PRO A 18 0.66 4.22 -32.82
CA PRO A 18 -0.22 4.34 -31.68
C PRO A 18 0.68 4.54 -30.45
N ARG A 19 0.54 5.69 -29.78
CA ARG A 19 1.14 5.86 -28.46
C ARG A 19 0.53 4.73 -27.62
N ALA A 20 1.34 3.78 -27.19
CA ALA A 20 0.91 2.82 -26.19
C ALA A 20 0.34 3.64 -25.04
N ALA A 21 -0.96 3.49 -24.80
CA ALA A 21 -1.60 4.15 -23.66
C ALA A 21 -0.87 3.64 -22.42
N LEU A 22 -0.33 4.55 -21.62
CA LEU A 22 0.24 4.20 -20.34
C LEU A 22 -0.87 3.55 -19.51
N ALA A 23 -0.54 2.47 -18.83
CA ALA A 23 -1.50 1.70 -18.04
C ALA A 23 -0.87 1.24 -16.73
N PHE A 24 -1.71 1.12 -15.71
CA PHE A 24 -1.34 0.56 -14.43
C PHE A 24 -1.52 -0.96 -14.44
N ALA A 25 -0.51 -1.70 -13.99
CA ALA A 25 -0.71 -3.10 -13.65
C ALA A 25 -1.49 -3.18 -12.33
N VAL A 26 -2.71 -3.72 -12.36
CA VAL A 26 -3.60 -3.79 -11.20
C VAL A 26 -4.15 -5.19 -10.99
N ASP A 27 -4.38 -5.52 -9.73
CA ASP A 27 -5.22 -6.62 -9.28
C ASP A 27 -6.61 -6.04 -8.95
N ILE A 28 -7.66 -6.59 -9.54
CA ILE A 28 -9.06 -6.17 -9.33
C ILE A 28 -9.82 -7.30 -8.65
N TRP A 29 -10.62 -6.95 -7.65
CA TRP A 29 -11.51 -7.87 -6.94
C TRP A 29 -12.96 -7.65 -7.39
N PRO A 30 -13.49 -8.47 -8.33
CA PRO A 30 -14.84 -8.29 -8.86
C PRO A 30 -15.94 -8.41 -7.80
N GLY A 31 -15.69 -9.16 -6.73
CA GLY A 31 -16.61 -9.32 -5.59
C GLY A 31 -16.74 -8.09 -4.69
N GLY A 32 -15.98 -7.03 -4.94
CA GLY A 32 -16.07 -5.80 -4.15
C GLY A 32 -15.35 -5.84 -2.79
N GLU A 33 -14.51 -6.84 -2.57
CA GLU A 33 -13.78 -7.10 -1.31
C GLU A 33 -12.35 -7.54 -1.61
N PHE A 34 -11.40 -7.23 -0.74
CA PHE A 34 -10.02 -7.76 -0.82
C PHE A 34 -9.94 -9.25 -0.41
N SER A 35 -10.94 -10.04 -0.77
CA SER A 35 -11.03 -11.48 -0.51
C SER A 35 -11.03 -12.28 -1.80
N GLY A 36 -10.62 -13.54 -1.73
CA GLY A 36 -10.51 -14.41 -2.91
C GLY A 36 -9.35 -14.03 -3.83
N GLN A 37 -9.40 -14.56 -5.05
CA GLN A 37 -8.38 -14.32 -6.06
C GLN A 37 -8.73 -13.09 -6.90
N PRO A 38 -7.81 -12.12 -7.01
CA PRO A 38 -8.02 -10.97 -7.90
C PRO A 38 -7.82 -11.37 -9.37
N VAL A 39 -8.37 -10.56 -10.25
CA VAL A 39 -8.08 -10.61 -11.68
C VAL A 39 -7.02 -9.56 -12.01
N ARG A 40 -5.88 -10.02 -12.52
CA ARG A 40 -4.78 -9.12 -12.92
C ARG A 40 -5.01 -8.59 -14.32
N GLN A 41 -4.92 -7.27 -14.47
CA GLN A 41 -5.07 -6.62 -15.77
C GLN A 41 -4.28 -5.30 -15.86
N GLN A 42 -4.22 -4.76 -17.08
CA GLN A 42 -3.73 -3.40 -17.34
C GLN A 42 -4.92 -2.44 -17.33
N TRP A 43 -4.95 -1.52 -16.35
CA TRP A 43 -5.98 -0.48 -16.28
C TRP A 43 -5.43 0.81 -16.91
N PRO A 44 -6.09 1.37 -17.95
CA PRO A 44 -5.58 2.54 -18.65
C PRO A 44 -5.42 3.75 -17.72
N GLU A 45 -4.32 4.49 -17.86
CA GLU A 45 -4.19 5.79 -17.20
C GLU A 45 -5.28 6.74 -17.70
N SER A 46 -6.01 7.37 -16.78
CA SER A 46 -7.04 8.35 -17.10
C SER A 46 -6.43 9.59 -17.77
N ALA A 47 -7.15 10.18 -18.70
CA ALA A 47 -6.85 11.54 -19.18
C ALA A 47 -7.04 12.57 -18.05
N ALA A 48 -6.57 13.80 -18.26
CA ALA A 48 -6.82 14.91 -17.33
C ALA A 48 -8.30 15.08 -17.04
N ALA A 49 -8.63 15.55 -15.84
CA ALA A 49 -10.00 15.76 -15.43
C ALA A 49 -10.69 16.78 -16.37
N THR A 50 -11.92 16.46 -16.78
CA THR A 50 -12.70 17.32 -17.71
C THR A 50 -13.39 18.49 -17.03
N LYS A 51 -13.48 18.44 -15.70
CA LYS A 51 -14.01 19.52 -14.83
C LYS A 51 -13.13 19.71 -13.61
N PRO A 52 -13.11 20.91 -13.02
CA PRO A 52 -12.40 21.12 -11.76
C PRO A 52 -12.90 20.16 -10.69
N LEU A 53 -11.98 19.50 -10.00
CA LEU A 53 -12.26 18.61 -8.87
C LEU A 53 -11.32 18.94 -7.72
N THR A 54 -11.85 18.91 -6.50
CA THR A 54 -11.10 19.03 -5.25
C THR A 54 -11.26 17.75 -4.43
N LEU A 55 -10.18 17.04 -4.21
CA LEU A 55 -10.15 15.82 -3.41
C LEU A 55 -9.60 16.12 -2.01
N CYS A 56 -10.19 15.54 -0.98
CA CYS A 56 -9.71 15.61 0.39
C CYS A 56 -9.13 14.26 0.81
N ALA A 57 -7.85 14.21 1.15
CA ALA A 57 -7.18 12.98 1.57
C ALA A 57 -6.93 12.99 3.08
N LEU A 58 -7.34 11.92 3.75
CA LEU A 58 -7.19 11.74 5.19
C LEU A 58 -6.20 10.62 5.47
N TYR A 59 -5.13 10.92 6.20
CA TYR A 59 -4.07 9.97 6.56
C TYR A 59 -4.04 9.71 8.06
N PRO A 60 -3.58 8.52 8.50
CA PRO A 60 -3.22 8.32 9.90
C PRO A 60 -2.11 9.29 10.34
N HIS A 61 -1.05 9.38 9.57
CA HIS A 61 0.09 10.31 9.76
C HIS A 61 0.98 10.35 8.52
N LEU A 62 1.87 11.34 8.43
CA LEU A 62 2.90 11.48 7.39
C LEU A 62 4.34 11.39 7.96
N ARG A 63 4.51 10.73 9.12
CA ARG A 63 5.80 10.62 9.81
C ARG A 63 6.69 9.49 9.31
N ASP A 64 6.12 8.47 8.67
CA ASP A 64 6.87 7.33 8.18
C ASP A 64 7.01 7.30 6.66
N ALA A 65 7.96 6.52 6.20
CA ALA A 65 8.29 6.39 4.78
C ALA A 65 7.15 5.73 3.97
N TYR A 66 6.28 4.96 4.61
CA TYR A 66 5.14 4.30 3.98
C TYR A 66 4.13 5.34 3.48
N TRP A 67 3.57 6.13 4.42
CA TRP A 67 2.59 7.16 4.08
C TRP A 67 3.19 8.31 3.27
N LEU A 68 4.49 8.60 3.40
CA LEU A 68 5.19 9.52 2.50
C LEU A 68 5.19 9.01 1.05
N SER A 69 5.35 7.70 0.83
CA SER A 69 5.31 7.12 -0.51
C SER A 69 3.90 7.19 -1.11
N VAL A 70 2.87 6.90 -0.31
CA VAL A 70 1.46 7.10 -0.72
C VAL A 70 1.20 8.57 -1.06
N ASN A 71 1.66 9.50 -0.21
CA ASN A 71 1.50 10.94 -0.41
C ASN A 71 2.12 11.40 -1.73
N GLN A 72 3.36 10.97 -2.02
CA GLN A 72 3.98 11.33 -3.30
C GLN A 72 3.16 10.82 -4.49
N GLY A 73 2.72 9.56 -4.46
CA GLY A 73 1.90 9.00 -5.53
C GLY A 73 0.62 9.79 -5.77
N MET A 74 -0.08 10.19 -4.69
CA MET A 74 -1.29 11.00 -4.80
C MET A 74 -1.01 12.41 -5.35
N VAL A 75 0.07 13.04 -4.90
CA VAL A 75 0.47 14.38 -5.36
C VAL A 75 0.85 14.37 -6.84
N ASP A 76 1.63 13.37 -7.27
CA ASP A 76 2.05 13.23 -8.66
C ASP A 76 0.83 13.03 -9.58
N GLU A 77 -0.10 12.16 -9.17
CA GLU A 77 -1.29 11.87 -9.96
C GLU A 77 -2.30 13.03 -9.96
N ALA A 78 -2.48 13.72 -8.83
CA ALA A 78 -3.33 14.90 -8.76
C ALA A 78 -2.83 16.00 -9.72
N LYS A 79 -1.52 16.25 -9.73
CA LYS A 79 -0.91 17.19 -10.70
C LYS A 79 -1.10 16.75 -12.14
N ARG A 80 -0.89 15.46 -12.42
CA ARG A 80 -1.04 14.89 -13.78
C ARG A 80 -2.47 15.03 -14.30
N LEU A 81 -3.46 14.80 -13.43
CA LEU A 81 -4.88 14.88 -13.77
C LEU A 81 -5.46 16.30 -13.70
N GLY A 82 -4.72 17.27 -13.16
CA GLY A 82 -5.18 18.65 -12.99
C GLY A 82 -6.28 18.80 -11.93
N VAL A 83 -6.21 17.97 -10.85
CA VAL A 83 -7.17 18.04 -9.74
C VAL A 83 -6.50 18.61 -8.49
N LYS A 84 -7.26 19.35 -7.70
CA LYS A 84 -6.81 19.87 -6.40
C LYS A 84 -6.82 18.76 -5.35
N LEU A 85 -5.87 18.82 -4.45
CA LEU A 85 -5.75 17.86 -3.36
C LEU A 85 -5.50 18.61 -2.05
N GLN A 86 -6.37 18.39 -1.06
CA GLN A 86 -6.21 18.85 0.32
C GLN A 86 -5.92 17.64 1.20
N ILE A 87 -4.95 17.74 2.10
CA ILE A 87 -4.48 16.59 2.88
C ILE A 87 -4.48 16.93 4.36
N HIS A 88 -5.10 16.06 5.16
CA HIS A 88 -5.09 16.13 6.62
C HIS A 88 -4.51 14.83 7.20
N GLU A 89 -3.76 14.94 8.29
CA GLU A 89 -3.25 13.80 9.05
C GLU A 89 -3.83 13.80 10.47
N ALA A 90 -4.23 12.62 10.95
CA ALA A 90 -4.85 12.48 12.25
C ALA A 90 -3.84 12.52 13.42
N GLY A 91 -2.55 12.27 13.13
CA GLY A 91 -1.49 12.21 14.13
C GLY A 91 -1.11 10.81 14.62
N GLY A 92 -1.82 9.75 14.16
CA GLY A 92 -1.51 8.34 14.46
C GLY A 92 -2.75 7.45 14.45
N TYR A 93 -2.53 6.15 14.59
CA TYR A 93 -3.61 5.15 14.57
C TYR A 93 -4.54 5.23 15.82
N GLY A 94 -4.10 5.85 16.89
CA GLY A 94 -4.95 6.12 18.08
C GLY A 94 -5.90 7.32 17.93
N ALA A 95 -5.77 8.13 16.88
CA ALA A 95 -6.46 9.40 16.72
C ALA A 95 -7.83 9.30 16.01
N LEU A 96 -8.67 8.34 16.43
CA LEU A 96 -9.99 8.09 15.84
C LEU A 96 -10.91 9.31 15.89
N ALA A 97 -10.90 10.04 17.03
CA ALA A 97 -11.74 11.22 17.22
C ALA A 97 -11.37 12.34 16.25
N GLU A 98 -10.07 12.58 16.06
CA GLU A 98 -9.56 13.56 15.10
C GLU A 98 -9.98 13.20 13.67
N GLN A 99 -9.82 11.94 13.25
CA GLN A 99 -10.19 11.55 11.89
C GLN A 99 -11.70 11.65 11.64
N ARG A 100 -12.55 11.46 12.66
CA ARG A 100 -13.99 11.75 12.55
C ARG A 100 -14.27 13.25 12.29
N GLN A 101 -13.53 14.15 12.95
CA GLN A 101 -13.65 15.59 12.72
C GLN A 101 -13.14 15.98 11.32
N GLN A 102 -12.09 15.34 10.85
CA GLN A 102 -11.54 15.58 9.52
C GLN A 102 -12.52 15.22 8.39
N LEU A 103 -13.33 14.18 8.54
CA LEU A 103 -14.42 13.88 7.60
C LEU A 103 -15.38 15.07 7.43
N GLN A 104 -15.75 15.72 8.55
CA GLN A 104 -16.60 16.92 8.51
C GLN A 104 -15.85 18.13 7.92
N ARG A 105 -14.56 18.26 8.21
CA ARG A 105 -13.72 19.34 7.67
C ARG A 105 -13.66 19.29 6.15
N CYS A 106 -13.48 18.11 5.54
CA CYS A 106 -13.48 17.96 4.07
C CYS A 106 -14.80 18.49 3.45
N VAL A 107 -15.94 18.27 4.10
CA VAL A 107 -17.25 18.80 3.67
C VAL A 107 -17.26 20.32 3.75
N GLN A 108 -16.81 20.89 4.87
CA GLN A 108 -16.78 22.33 5.09
C GLN A 108 -15.83 23.08 4.16
N GLU A 109 -14.74 22.41 3.75
CA GLU A 109 -13.76 22.95 2.80
C GLU A 109 -14.20 22.82 1.33
N GLY A 110 -15.40 22.28 1.08
CA GLY A 110 -16.00 22.21 -0.26
C GLY A 110 -15.33 21.18 -1.18
N SER A 111 -14.86 20.08 -0.62
CA SER A 111 -14.30 18.97 -1.42
C SER A 111 -15.39 18.22 -2.17
N ASP A 112 -15.04 17.60 -3.30
CA ASP A 112 -15.94 16.77 -4.12
C ASP A 112 -15.95 15.31 -3.67
N ALA A 113 -14.88 14.85 -3.02
CA ALA A 113 -14.75 13.48 -2.50
C ALA A 113 -13.69 13.37 -1.41
N ILE A 114 -13.75 12.29 -0.64
CA ILE A 114 -12.79 11.96 0.42
C ILE A 114 -12.03 10.67 0.08
N LEU A 115 -10.70 10.73 0.11
CA LEU A 115 -9.78 9.59 0.03
C LEU A 115 -9.34 9.25 1.45
N LEU A 116 -9.80 8.12 2.00
CA LEU A 116 -9.70 7.80 3.41
C LEU A 116 -8.69 6.69 3.70
N GLY A 117 -7.49 7.03 4.16
CA GLY A 117 -6.57 6.14 4.86
C GLY A 117 -7.01 5.97 6.32
N ALA A 118 -7.89 5.01 6.58
CA ALA A 118 -8.59 4.90 7.84
C ALA A 118 -7.67 4.49 9.00
N VAL A 119 -7.78 5.14 10.15
CA VAL A 119 -7.09 4.73 11.40
C VAL A 119 -7.73 3.51 12.05
N SER A 120 -8.98 3.20 11.72
CA SER A 120 -9.72 2.08 12.31
C SER A 120 -10.65 1.41 11.29
N TYR A 121 -10.67 0.07 11.29
CA TYR A 121 -11.54 -0.73 10.41
C TYR A 121 -13.03 -0.47 10.64
N GLN A 122 -13.47 -0.37 11.90
CA GLN A 122 -14.89 -0.20 12.27
C GLN A 122 -15.23 1.19 12.81
N GLY A 123 -14.25 1.87 13.41
CA GLY A 123 -14.52 3.04 14.25
C GLY A 123 -15.05 4.26 13.52
N LEU A 124 -14.90 4.31 12.19
CA LEU A 124 -15.36 5.43 11.35
C LEU A 124 -16.74 5.18 10.72
N ARG A 125 -17.33 4.00 10.90
CA ARG A 125 -18.58 3.59 10.23
C ARG A 125 -19.68 4.65 10.27
N GLU A 126 -20.01 5.14 11.45
CA GLU A 126 -21.13 6.09 11.59
C GLU A 126 -20.79 7.48 11.01
N ALA A 127 -19.54 7.92 11.15
CA ALA A 127 -19.09 9.19 10.56
C ALA A 127 -19.09 9.14 9.01
N ILE A 128 -18.73 7.99 8.42
CA ILE A 128 -18.76 7.78 6.95
C ILE A 128 -20.22 7.79 6.47
N LYS A 129 -21.14 7.10 7.14
CA LYS A 129 -22.56 7.02 6.74
C LYS A 129 -23.28 8.37 6.68
N VAL A 130 -22.92 9.28 7.58
CA VAL A 130 -23.54 10.61 7.64
C VAL A 130 -22.83 11.66 6.78
N THR A 131 -21.68 11.32 6.20
CA THR A 131 -20.95 12.21 5.31
C THR A 131 -21.67 12.32 3.96
N PRO A 132 -21.99 13.55 3.48
CA PRO A 132 -22.68 13.72 2.19
C PRO A 132 -21.77 13.51 0.97
N LEU A 133 -20.45 13.49 1.16
CA LEU A 133 -19.48 13.29 0.09
C LEU A 133 -19.23 11.80 -0.17
N PRO A 134 -18.92 11.42 -1.41
CA PRO A 134 -18.42 10.09 -1.70
C PRO A 134 -17.09 9.83 -0.97
N VAL A 135 -16.99 8.69 -0.30
CA VAL A 135 -15.79 8.24 0.42
C VAL A 135 -15.19 7.05 -0.30
N PHE A 136 -13.88 7.12 -0.56
CA PHE A 136 -13.06 6.08 -1.17
C PHE A 136 -12.02 5.58 -0.16
N GLY A 137 -11.94 4.26 0.05
CA GLY A 137 -10.93 3.67 0.94
C GLY A 137 -9.55 3.69 0.29
N LEU A 138 -8.53 3.99 1.08
CA LEU A 138 -7.13 4.07 0.67
C LEU A 138 -6.26 3.23 1.60
N VAL A 139 -5.51 2.26 1.06
CA VAL A 139 -4.53 1.42 1.77
C VAL A 139 -5.16 0.52 2.83
N ASN A 140 -5.62 1.11 3.93
CA ASN A 140 -6.25 0.38 5.04
C ASN A 140 -7.67 -0.02 4.64
N ASP A 141 -7.96 -1.32 4.74
CA ASP A 141 -9.28 -1.84 4.40
C ASP A 141 -10.38 -1.29 5.33
N LEU A 142 -11.58 -1.25 4.81
CA LEU A 142 -12.80 -0.83 5.47
C LEU A 142 -13.90 -1.87 5.22
N PRO A 143 -14.91 -1.98 6.10
CA PRO A 143 -16.02 -2.91 5.90
C PRO A 143 -16.67 -2.77 4.54
N ASN A 144 -17.05 -3.91 3.97
CA ASN A 144 -17.67 -3.96 2.66
C ASN A 144 -18.99 -3.17 2.61
N GLY A 145 -19.24 -2.49 1.49
CA GLY A 145 -20.40 -1.65 1.31
C GLY A 145 -20.42 -0.35 2.13
N LEU A 146 -19.35 -0.06 2.90
CA LEU A 146 -19.26 1.18 3.69
C LEU A 146 -18.80 2.38 2.85
N VAL A 147 -17.94 2.15 1.87
CA VAL A 147 -17.37 3.17 0.98
C VAL A 147 -17.66 2.82 -0.47
N GLN A 148 -17.59 3.81 -1.36
CA GLN A 148 -17.97 3.63 -2.77
C GLN A 148 -16.96 2.80 -3.56
N ALA A 149 -15.68 2.91 -3.23
CA ALA A 149 -14.62 2.13 -3.84
C ALA A 149 -13.39 2.09 -2.91
N LYS A 150 -12.45 1.20 -3.21
CA LYS A 150 -11.24 1.00 -2.42
C LYS A 150 -10.02 0.82 -3.31
N VAL A 151 -8.91 1.45 -2.94
CA VAL A 151 -7.59 1.15 -3.47
C VAL A 151 -6.70 0.63 -2.34
N GLY A 152 -6.14 -0.54 -2.53
CA GLY A 152 -5.29 -1.20 -1.54
C GLY A 152 -4.87 -2.58 -1.98
N VAL A 153 -4.45 -3.40 -1.04
CA VAL A 153 -4.10 -4.80 -1.26
C VAL A 153 -4.80 -5.68 -0.23
N SER A 154 -4.87 -6.99 -0.49
CA SER A 154 -5.30 -7.95 0.52
C SER A 154 -4.22 -8.07 1.60
N TRP A 155 -4.45 -7.50 2.77
CA TRP A 155 -3.55 -7.64 3.92
C TRP A 155 -3.47 -9.09 4.44
N TYR A 156 -4.50 -9.88 4.22
CA TYR A 156 -4.43 -11.33 4.42
C TYR A 156 -3.36 -11.94 3.50
N GLN A 157 -3.34 -11.58 2.22
CA GLN A 157 -2.33 -12.06 1.28
C GLN A 157 -0.92 -11.56 1.63
N MET A 158 -0.79 -10.35 2.18
CA MET A 158 0.50 -9.85 2.68
C MET A 158 1.07 -10.75 3.79
N GLY A 159 0.22 -11.19 4.72
CA GLY A 159 0.61 -12.18 5.73
C GLY A 159 0.87 -13.56 5.13
N TRP A 160 -0.05 -14.02 4.27
CA TRP A 160 0.04 -15.34 3.66
C TRP A 160 1.31 -15.53 2.82
N GLN A 161 1.68 -14.59 1.99
CA GLN A 161 2.85 -14.70 1.12
C GLN A 161 4.16 -14.81 1.91
N ILE A 162 4.34 -14.04 2.97
CA ILE A 162 5.53 -14.14 3.84
C ILE A 162 5.51 -15.46 4.64
N GLY A 163 4.35 -15.89 5.14
CA GLY A 163 4.20 -17.18 5.79
C GLY A 163 4.50 -18.34 4.84
N HIS A 164 3.99 -18.28 3.63
CA HIS A 164 4.24 -19.28 2.58
C HIS A 164 5.73 -19.34 2.18
N TRP A 165 6.39 -18.18 2.05
CA TRP A 165 7.82 -18.09 1.80
C TRP A 165 8.64 -18.85 2.87
N LEU A 166 8.26 -18.74 4.15
CA LEU A 166 8.87 -19.50 5.24
C LEU A 166 8.49 -21.00 5.21
N ALA A 167 7.21 -21.31 4.99
CA ALA A 167 6.72 -22.69 4.95
C ALA A 167 7.42 -23.54 3.88
N GLN A 168 7.69 -22.93 2.71
CA GLN A 168 8.47 -23.59 1.64
C GLN A 168 9.90 -23.96 2.07
N ARG A 169 10.51 -23.21 2.99
CA ARG A 169 11.86 -23.46 3.51
C ARG A 169 11.90 -24.40 4.69
N HIS A 170 10.77 -24.58 5.34
CA HIS A 170 10.56 -25.46 6.47
C HIS A 170 9.36 -26.38 6.22
N PRO A 171 9.41 -27.29 5.23
CA PRO A 171 8.31 -28.19 4.95
C PRO A 171 8.05 -29.15 6.12
N ALA A 172 6.90 -29.82 6.09
CA ALA A 172 6.56 -30.86 7.08
C ALA A 172 7.70 -31.89 7.21
N GLY A 173 8.05 -32.22 8.44
CA GLY A 173 9.13 -33.20 8.73
C GLY A 173 10.55 -32.58 8.76
N SER A 174 10.73 -31.33 8.35
CA SER A 174 12.01 -30.64 8.55
C SER A 174 12.21 -30.21 10.01
N LYS A 175 13.43 -29.73 10.35
CA LYS A 175 13.71 -29.20 11.68
C LYS A 175 12.74 -28.04 11.98
N PRO A 176 12.03 -28.08 13.12
CA PRO A 176 11.15 -26.98 13.51
C PRO A 176 11.89 -25.64 13.59
N ALA A 177 11.24 -24.57 13.16
CA ALA A 177 11.74 -23.21 13.29
C ALA A 177 10.71 -22.31 13.98
N SER A 178 11.19 -21.55 14.98
CA SER A 178 10.38 -20.66 15.79
C SER A 178 10.26 -19.28 15.16
N VAL A 179 9.06 -18.70 15.22
CA VAL A 179 8.75 -17.37 14.65
C VAL A 179 8.04 -16.51 15.67
N ALA A 180 8.46 -15.26 15.81
CA ALA A 180 7.71 -14.17 16.44
C ALA A 180 7.11 -13.27 15.36
N LEU A 181 5.82 -12.94 15.48
CA LEU A 181 5.10 -12.08 14.53
C LEU A 181 4.77 -10.73 15.15
N PHE A 182 5.02 -9.64 14.40
CA PHE A 182 4.77 -8.25 14.79
C PHE A 182 3.85 -7.59 13.74
N PRO A 183 2.54 -7.85 13.78
CA PRO A 183 1.63 -7.39 12.72
C PRO A 183 1.32 -5.89 12.78
N GLY A 184 1.63 -5.20 13.89
CA GLY A 184 1.32 -3.79 14.09
C GLY A 184 0.05 -3.57 14.95
N PRO A 185 -0.63 -2.40 14.86
CA PRO A 185 -1.78 -2.06 15.70
C PRO A 185 -3.02 -2.91 15.38
N GLN A 186 -3.70 -3.36 16.43
CA GLN A 186 -4.81 -4.32 16.33
C GLN A 186 -6.08 -3.75 15.69
N ALA A 187 -6.34 -2.46 15.77
CA ALA A 187 -7.62 -1.88 15.34
C ALA A 187 -7.63 -1.41 13.87
N SER A 188 -6.48 -1.42 13.17
CA SER A 188 -6.40 -0.93 11.79
C SER A 188 -6.94 -1.96 10.79
N GLY A 189 -7.49 -1.48 9.68
CA GLY A 189 -7.98 -2.32 8.58
C GLY A 189 -6.91 -3.05 7.78
N GLY A 190 -5.61 -2.76 8.02
CA GLY A 190 -4.50 -3.50 7.45
C GLY A 190 -4.08 -4.67 8.34
N ASN A 191 -3.55 -4.33 9.48
CA ASN A 191 -2.81 -5.27 10.33
C ASN A 191 -3.65 -6.41 10.94
N ASN A 192 -4.95 -6.23 11.11
CA ASN A 192 -5.85 -7.27 11.59
C ASN A 192 -5.89 -8.54 10.73
N PHE A 193 -5.57 -8.42 9.44
CA PHE A 193 -5.65 -9.54 8.49
C PHE A 193 -4.31 -10.21 8.23
N VAL A 194 -3.19 -9.59 8.60
CA VAL A 194 -1.83 -10.14 8.39
C VAL A 194 -1.62 -11.42 9.17
N GLU A 195 -2.02 -11.46 10.45
CA GLU A 195 -1.82 -12.63 11.30
C GLU A 195 -2.61 -13.86 10.84
N PRO A 196 -3.93 -13.77 10.53
CA PRO A 196 -4.66 -14.91 9.99
C PRO A 196 -4.04 -15.44 8.69
N GLY A 197 -3.64 -14.55 7.78
CA GLY A 197 -2.97 -14.94 6.54
C GLY A 197 -1.65 -15.68 6.79
N PHE A 198 -0.81 -15.16 7.68
CA PHE A 198 0.43 -15.79 8.06
C PHE A 198 0.21 -17.16 8.72
N ALA A 199 -0.72 -17.23 9.67
CA ALA A 199 -1.04 -18.47 10.38
C ALA A 199 -1.56 -19.56 9.44
N ASP A 200 -2.42 -19.20 8.48
CA ASP A 200 -2.92 -20.14 7.47
C ASP A 200 -1.81 -20.64 6.55
N ALA A 201 -0.89 -19.77 6.15
CA ALA A 201 0.20 -20.13 5.26
C ALA A 201 1.21 -21.10 5.87
N ILE A 202 1.42 -21.07 7.18
CA ILE A 202 2.37 -21.97 7.86
C ILE A 202 1.74 -23.28 8.32
N LYS A 203 0.41 -23.47 8.17
CA LYS A 203 -0.25 -24.74 8.51
C LYS A 203 0.37 -25.90 7.73
N GLY A 204 0.63 -26.99 8.44
CA GLY A 204 1.23 -28.18 7.85
C GLY A 204 2.73 -28.08 7.55
N SER A 205 3.39 -26.95 7.87
CA SER A 205 4.85 -26.81 7.82
C SER A 205 5.51 -27.07 9.17
N ALA A 206 6.84 -27.01 9.22
CA ALA A 206 7.61 -27.12 10.46
C ALA A 206 7.78 -25.77 11.19
N ILE A 207 7.10 -24.71 10.75
CA ILE A 207 7.13 -23.39 11.40
C ILE A 207 6.24 -23.41 12.64
N LYS A 208 6.75 -22.83 13.73
CA LYS A 208 6.05 -22.63 14.99
C LYS A 208 5.94 -21.14 15.31
N LEU A 209 4.74 -20.59 15.23
CA LEU A 209 4.44 -19.24 15.72
C LEU A 209 4.46 -19.30 17.26
N VAL A 210 5.49 -18.71 17.90
CA VAL A 210 5.67 -18.79 19.35
C VAL A 210 5.07 -17.58 20.07
N THR A 211 4.96 -16.44 19.40
CA THR A 211 4.30 -15.23 19.94
C THR A 211 3.85 -14.29 18.82
N THR A 212 2.80 -13.51 19.11
CA THR A 212 2.37 -12.37 18.30
C THR A 212 2.35 -11.13 19.17
N GLU A 213 3.19 -10.15 18.83
CA GLU A 213 3.36 -8.91 19.58
C GLU A 213 2.68 -7.75 18.83
N ARG A 214 1.65 -7.16 19.43
CA ARG A 214 0.85 -6.09 18.81
C ARG A 214 1.14 -4.74 19.45
N GLY A 215 1.31 -3.72 18.64
CA GLY A 215 1.53 -2.35 19.08
C GLY A 215 1.54 -1.38 17.91
N ASP A 216 1.44 -0.10 18.20
CA ASP A 216 1.51 0.95 17.18
C ASP A 216 2.80 0.87 16.37
N ASN A 217 2.73 1.30 15.10
CA ASN A 217 3.88 1.38 14.18
C ASN A 217 4.79 2.58 14.51
N SER A 218 5.01 2.88 15.80
CA SER A 218 6.05 3.80 16.24
C SER A 218 7.36 3.04 16.52
N ARG A 219 8.50 3.68 16.22
CA ARG A 219 9.82 3.05 16.45
C ARG A 219 10.04 2.72 17.92
N GLU A 220 9.55 3.53 18.84
CA GLU A 220 9.69 3.36 20.28
C GLU A 220 8.93 2.11 20.77
N ILE A 221 7.64 2.01 20.41
CA ILE A 221 6.80 0.87 20.80
C ILE A 221 7.35 -0.43 20.19
N GLN A 222 7.68 -0.42 18.89
CA GLN A 222 8.21 -1.60 18.24
C GLN A 222 9.57 -2.02 18.80
N ARG A 223 10.43 -1.06 19.21
CA ARG A 223 11.70 -1.35 19.88
C ARG A 223 11.48 -2.07 21.19
N THR A 224 10.56 -1.58 22.02
CA THR A 224 10.23 -2.21 23.31
C THR A 224 9.75 -3.63 23.11
N LEU A 225 8.82 -3.86 22.16
CA LEU A 225 8.31 -5.19 21.85
C LEU A 225 9.40 -6.15 21.36
N VAL A 226 10.27 -5.68 20.45
CA VAL A 226 11.40 -6.48 19.93
C VAL A 226 12.36 -6.84 21.05
N GLN A 227 12.74 -5.88 21.91
CA GLN A 227 13.66 -6.11 23.04
C GLN A 227 13.10 -7.14 24.02
N GLN A 228 11.82 -7.04 24.37
CA GLN A 228 11.12 -7.99 25.25
C GLN A 228 11.05 -9.39 24.61
N THR A 229 10.78 -9.47 23.32
CA THR A 229 10.72 -10.73 22.60
C THR A 229 12.08 -11.42 22.54
N LEU A 230 13.15 -10.69 22.22
CA LEU A 230 14.52 -11.23 22.20
C LEU A 230 14.97 -11.70 23.58
N ALA A 231 14.53 -11.04 24.65
CA ALA A 231 14.81 -11.50 26.01
C ALA A 231 14.04 -12.74 26.41
N ARG A 232 12.77 -12.88 25.97
CA ARG A 232 11.91 -14.02 26.28
C ARG A 232 12.22 -15.26 25.44
N TYR A 233 12.67 -15.07 24.20
CA TYR A 233 12.95 -16.13 23.22
C TYR A 233 14.38 -15.97 22.67
N PRO A 234 15.42 -16.30 23.46
CA PRO A 234 16.82 -16.09 23.04
C PRO A 234 17.23 -16.93 21.82
N ASP A 235 16.59 -18.08 21.62
CA ASP A 235 16.84 -19.03 20.52
C ASP A 235 15.85 -18.87 19.35
N LEU A 236 15.20 -17.70 19.22
CA LEU A 236 14.24 -17.42 18.13
C LEU A 236 14.91 -17.53 16.77
N ASP A 237 14.30 -18.30 15.84
CA ASP A 237 14.83 -18.45 14.49
C ASP A 237 14.47 -17.28 13.58
N TYR A 238 13.23 -16.78 13.65
CA TYR A 238 12.71 -15.74 12.77
C TYR A 238 11.92 -14.68 13.51
N LEU A 239 12.11 -13.43 13.10
CA LEU A 239 11.25 -12.30 13.43
C LEU A 239 10.56 -11.82 12.15
N VAL A 240 9.25 -11.89 12.12
CA VAL A 240 8.42 -11.42 11.00
C VAL A 240 7.62 -10.21 11.47
N GLY A 241 7.77 -9.07 10.82
CA GLY A 241 7.08 -7.87 11.27
C GLY A 241 6.73 -6.90 10.16
N GLY A 242 5.91 -5.91 10.50
CA GLY A 242 5.76 -4.71 9.67
C GLY A 242 7.10 -4.01 9.45
N ALA A 243 7.20 -3.12 8.48
CA ALA A 243 8.47 -2.49 8.12
C ALA A 243 9.20 -1.84 9.32
N ILE A 244 8.46 -1.15 10.21
CA ILE A 244 9.06 -0.52 11.39
C ILE A 244 9.63 -1.56 12.36
N ALA A 245 8.90 -2.64 12.63
CA ALA A 245 9.38 -3.73 13.49
C ALA A 245 10.62 -4.40 12.90
N ALA A 246 10.62 -4.68 11.59
CA ALA A 246 11.76 -5.27 10.89
C ALA A 246 13.00 -4.37 10.93
N GLU A 247 12.83 -3.06 10.66
CA GLU A 247 13.93 -2.09 10.75
C GLU A 247 14.50 -1.99 12.17
N VAL A 248 13.63 -1.98 13.18
CA VAL A 248 14.03 -1.95 14.58
C VAL A 248 14.77 -3.25 14.96
N ALA A 249 14.25 -4.40 14.55
CA ALA A 249 14.87 -5.69 14.81
C ALA A 249 16.29 -5.75 14.23
N VAL A 250 16.49 -5.32 12.98
CA VAL A 250 17.84 -5.25 12.38
C VAL A 250 18.80 -4.40 13.22
N ASN A 251 18.33 -3.26 13.74
CA ASN A 251 19.15 -2.38 14.57
C ASN A 251 19.47 -3.00 15.95
N GLU A 252 18.47 -3.61 16.62
CA GLU A 252 18.66 -4.26 17.91
C GLU A 252 19.62 -5.46 17.82
N LEU A 253 19.49 -6.26 16.77
CA LEU A 253 20.41 -7.38 16.52
C LEU A 253 21.84 -6.89 16.29
N ALA A 254 22.02 -5.82 15.51
CA ALA A 254 23.33 -5.23 15.26
C ALA A 254 23.97 -4.68 16.56
N GLN A 255 23.20 -3.98 17.40
CA GLN A 255 23.70 -3.44 18.68
C GLN A 255 24.08 -4.54 19.68
N ARG A 256 23.41 -5.68 19.63
CA ARG A 256 23.65 -6.83 20.50
C ARG A 256 24.65 -7.83 19.93
N HIS A 257 25.17 -7.58 18.73
CA HIS A 257 26.05 -8.49 18.00
C HIS A 257 25.44 -9.90 17.81
N LEU A 258 24.12 -9.94 17.51
CA LEU A 258 23.38 -11.16 17.28
C LEU A 258 23.17 -11.40 15.78
N ASP A 259 23.39 -12.64 15.34
CA ASP A 259 23.12 -13.08 13.97
C ASP A 259 21.69 -13.66 13.80
N ARG A 260 20.99 -13.86 14.92
CA ARG A 260 19.61 -14.37 14.96
C ARG A 260 18.76 -13.57 15.95
N PRO A 261 17.44 -13.55 15.76
CA PRO A 261 16.63 -14.18 14.69
C PRO A 261 16.86 -13.55 13.30
N LEU A 262 16.59 -14.32 12.25
CA LEU A 262 16.54 -13.81 10.88
C LEU A 262 15.28 -12.96 10.68
N VAL A 263 15.39 -11.83 9.96
CA VAL A 263 14.32 -10.82 9.88
C VAL A 263 13.62 -10.89 8.53
N LEU A 264 12.27 -10.86 8.56
CA LEU A 264 11.42 -10.68 7.39
C LEU A 264 10.44 -9.53 7.61
N SER A 265 9.96 -8.93 6.50
CA SER A 265 9.00 -7.83 6.57
C SER A 265 7.70 -8.14 5.82
N THR A 266 6.57 -7.86 6.45
CA THR A 266 5.25 -8.07 5.84
C THR A 266 4.86 -6.95 4.87
N TYR A 267 5.47 -5.77 4.95
CA TYR A 267 5.32 -4.69 3.98
C TYR A 267 6.62 -3.90 3.81
N PHE A 268 6.65 -2.96 2.84
CA PHE A 268 7.87 -2.34 2.35
C PHE A 268 8.12 -0.95 2.91
N SER A 269 9.39 -0.54 2.89
CA SER A 269 9.85 0.81 3.20
C SER A 269 11.27 1.03 2.66
N HIS A 270 11.76 2.28 2.71
CA HIS A 270 13.16 2.58 2.41
C HIS A 270 14.14 1.81 3.31
N GLY A 271 13.79 1.60 4.58
CA GLY A 271 14.61 0.82 5.51
C GLY A 271 14.63 -0.66 5.14
N VAL A 272 13.50 -1.23 4.76
CA VAL A 272 13.38 -2.61 4.29
C VAL A 272 14.19 -2.81 3.00
N GLN A 273 14.09 -1.89 2.03
CA GLN A 273 14.92 -1.90 0.81
C GLN A 273 16.41 -1.92 1.14
N ARG A 274 16.86 -1.08 2.09
CA ARG A 274 18.25 -1.12 2.55
C ARG A 274 18.61 -2.42 3.27
N GLY A 275 17.68 -2.96 4.05
CA GLY A 275 17.82 -4.24 4.76
C GLY A 275 18.03 -5.42 3.80
N LEU A 276 17.23 -5.51 2.74
CA LEU A 276 17.38 -6.49 1.65
C LEU A 276 18.74 -6.32 0.96
N ARG A 277 19.12 -5.08 0.61
CA ARG A 277 20.41 -4.80 -0.06
C ARG A 277 21.62 -5.23 0.78
N ARG A 278 21.51 -5.13 2.11
CA ARG A 278 22.58 -5.50 3.06
C ARG A 278 22.50 -6.95 3.54
N GLY A 279 21.53 -7.73 3.06
CA GLY A 279 21.28 -9.10 3.53
C GLY A 279 20.87 -9.20 5.00
N LYS A 280 20.33 -8.10 5.59
CA LYS A 280 19.85 -8.06 6.98
C LYS A 280 18.35 -8.33 7.09
N ILE A 281 17.62 -8.26 5.97
CA ILE A 281 16.24 -8.71 5.81
C ILE A 281 16.26 -9.75 4.70
N LEU A 282 15.68 -10.94 4.96
CA LEU A 282 15.73 -12.06 4.03
C LEU A 282 14.67 -11.99 2.94
N ALA A 283 13.48 -11.53 3.33
CA ALA A 283 12.36 -11.35 2.41
C ALA A 283 11.41 -10.26 2.90
N ALA A 284 10.71 -9.65 1.97
CA ALA A 284 9.71 -8.63 2.26
C ALA A 284 8.63 -8.63 1.17
N ASN A 285 7.41 -8.22 1.53
CA ASN A 285 6.40 -7.88 0.54
C ASN A 285 6.45 -6.39 0.24
N SER A 286 6.22 -6.02 -1.02
CA SER A 286 5.89 -4.66 -1.41
C SER A 286 4.47 -4.61 -1.94
N ASP A 287 3.68 -3.74 -1.38
CA ASP A 287 2.34 -3.37 -1.80
C ASP A 287 2.33 -2.09 -2.65
N GLN A 288 3.51 -1.69 -3.14
CA GLN A 288 3.72 -0.61 -4.10
C GLN A 288 3.01 0.70 -3.70
N MET A 289 3.37 1.25 -2.55
CA MET A 289 2.69 2.36 -1.87
C MET A 289 2.49 3.61 -2.74
N ARG A 290 3.51 3.98 -3.53
CA ARG A 290 3.39 5.15 -4.43
C ARG A 290 2.35 4.89 -5.52
N LEU A 291 2.32 3.68 -6.07
CA LEU A 291 1.29 3.26 -7.03
C LEU A 291 -0.10 3.24 -6.40
N GLN A 292 -0.26 2.78 -5.15
CA GLN A 292 -1.55 2.89 -4.44
C GLN A 292 -2.04 4.34 -4.36
N GLY A 293 -1.15 5.28 -4.05
CA GLY A 293 -1.48 6.71 -4.05
C GLY A 293 -1.97 7.21 -5.40
N ARG A 294 -1.27 6.84 -6.49
CA ARG A 294 -1.67 7.19 -7.86
C ARG A 294 -3.04 6.58 -8.20
N LEU A 295 -3.22 5.30 -7.96
CA LEU A 295 -4.47 4.58 -8.23
C LEU A 295 -5.66 5.18 -7.49
N ALA A 296 -5.48 5.62 -6.23
CA ALA A 296 -6.57 6.21 -5.45
C ALA A 296 -7.09 7.50 -6.06
N VAL A 297 -6.20 8.39 -6.51
CA VAL A 297 -6.60 9.62 -7.20
C VAL A 297 -7.24 9.31 -8.55
N ALA A 298 -6.63 8.43 -9.34
CA ALA A 298 -7.15 8.03 -10.65
C ALA A 298 -8.54 7.37 -10.55
N GLN A 299 -8.74 6.46 -9.58
CA GLN A 299 -10.03 5.81 -9.31
C GLN A 299 -11.11 6.82 -8.92
N ALA A 300 -10.81 7.74 -8.01
CA ALA A 300 -11.76 8.77 -7.57
C ALA A 300 -12.17 9.66 -8.74
N VAL A 301 -11.22 10.12 -9.55
CA VAL A 301 -11.51 10.94 -10.75
C VAL A 301 -12.34 10.16 -11.75
N CYS A 302 -12.02 8.89 -12.03
CA CYS A 302 -12.81 8.03 -12.91
C CYS A 302 -14.27 7.98 -12.45
N LEU A 303 -14.53 7.67 -11.19
CA LEU A 303 -15.87 7.50 -10.63
C LEU A 303 -16.65 8.81 -10.50
N LEU A 304 -15.99 9.94 -10.24
CA LEU A 304 -16.64 11.26 -10.18
C LEU A 304 -17.01 11.80 -11.55
N GLN A 305 -16.26 11.44 -12.60
CA GLN A 305 -16.57 11.84 -13.97
C GLN A 305 -17.55 10.88 -14.66
N HIS A 306 -17.55 9.62 -14.27
CA HIS A 306 -18.34 8.55 -14.85
C HIS A 306 -19.10 7.78 -13.76
N PRO A 307 -20.12 8.39 -13.10
CA PRO A 307 -20.83 7.76 -11.98
C PRO A 307 -21.52 6.44 -12.37
N ASP A 308 -21.92 6.31 -13.64
CA ASP A 308 -22.58 5.12 -14.20
C ASP A 308 -21.57 4.13 -14.83
N ALA A 309 -20.26 4.35 -14.66
CA ALA A 309 -19.24 3.46 -15.21
C ALA A 309 -19.37 2.03 -14.65
N ASN A 310 -19.18 1.06 -15.53
CA ASN A 310 -19.09 -0.34 -15.12
C ASN A 310 -17.73 -0.65 -14.43
N ALA A 311 -17.62 -1.87 -13.89
CA ALA A 311 -16.43 -2.29 -13.16
C ALA A 311 -15.17 -2.44 -14.03
N GLU A 312 -15.30 -2.60 -15.35
CA GLU A 312 -14.16 -2.64 -16.26
C GLU A 312 -13.59 -1.24 -16.50
N GLN A 313 -14.47 -0.27 -16.64
CA GLN A 313 -14.10 1.13 -16.86
C GLN A 313 -13.54 1.78 -15.59
N CYS A 314 -14.26 1.67 -14.47
CA CYS A 314 -13.86 2.22 -13.17
C CYS A 314 -13.97 1.14 -12.08
N PRO A 315 -12.94 0.31 -11.87
CA PRO A 315 -12.97 -0.76 -10.87
C PRO A 315 -13.26 -0.23 -9.46
N ARG A 316 -14.15 -0.91 -8.73
CA ARG A 316 -14.55 -0.48 -7.37
C ARG A 316 -13.57 -0.93 -6.28
N VAL A 317 -12.96 -2.11 -6.43
CA VAL A 317 -11.94 -2.60 -5.51
C VAL A 317 -10.76 -3.07 -6.33
N MET A 318 -9.65 -2.36 -6.21
CA MET A 318 -8.43 -2.64 -6.94
C MET A 318 -7.18 -2.21 -6.16
N GLY A 319 -6.04 -2.65 -6.63
CA GLY A 319 -4.76 -2.17 -6.15
C GLY A 319 -3.60 -2.74 -6.94
N PRO A 320 -2.38 -2.37 -6.60
CA PRO A 320 -1.21 -2.94 -7.26
C PRO A 320 -1.03 -4.42 -6.90
N PRO A 321 -0.37 -5.21 -7.75
CA PRO A 321 0.08 -6.54 -7.38
C PRO A 321 1.02 -6.53 -6.17
N ILE A 322 0.85 -7.48 -5.25
CA ILE A 322 1.81 -7.68 -4.17
C ILE A 322 3.07 -8.34 -4.75
N LEU A 323 4.24 -7.76 -4.44
CA LEU A 323 5.55 -8.31 -4.82
C LEU A 323 6.22 -8.94 -3.60
N THR A 324 6.50 -10.24 -3.63
CA THR A 324 7.32 -10.90 -2.60
C THR A 324 8.78 -10.90 -3.04
N LEU A 325 9.63 -10.23 -2.27
CA LEU A 325 11.01 -9.91 -2.61
C LEU A 325 11.98 -10.66 -1.69
N SER A 326 12.99 -11.29 -2.25
CA SER A 326 14.16 -11.80 -1.54
C SER A 326 15.45 -11.07 -1.93
N ALA A 327 15.33 -10.01 -2.73
CA ALA A 327 16.38 -9.10 -3.14
C ALA A 327 15.83 -7.67 -3.20
N PRO A 328 16.68 -6.62 -3.16
CA PRO A 328 16.21 -5.25 -3.29
C PRO A 328 15.59 -5.04 -4.68
N LEU A 329 14.56 -4.17 -4.76
CA LEU A 329 14.00 -3.73 -6.03
C LEU A 329 15.08 -2.97 -6.83
N ALA A 330 15.24 -3.31 -8.10
CA ALA A 330 16.10 -2.57 -9.02
C ALA A 330 15.54 -1.17 -9.29
N ASP A 331 14.21 -1.09 -9.54
CA ASP A 331 13.46 0.15 -9.63
C ASP A 331 12.35 0.17 -8.56
N PRO A 332 12.49 0.97 -7.51
CA PRO A 332 11.49 1.09 -6.46
C PRO A 332 10.45 2.20 -6.71
N ALA A 333 10.38 2.80 -7.89
CA ALA A 333 9.59 4.01 -8.15
C ALA A 333 8.09 3.87 -7.84
N ASP A 334 7.50 2.68 -8.07
CA ASP A 334 6.10 2.41 -7.71
C ASP A 334 5.91 2.12 -6.21
N SER A 335 6.96 1.74 -5.53
CA SER A 335 6.92 1.35 -4.12
C SER A 335 7.30 2.48 -3.18
N LEU A 336 8.32 3.27 -3.50
CA LEU A 336 8.95 4.21 -2.57
C LEU A 336 8.90 5.65 -3.09
N SER A 337 8.79 6.59 -2.17
CA SER A 337 8.98 8.00 -2.48
C SER A 337 10.44 8.31 -2.82
N ASP A 338 10.65 9.37 -3.58
CA ASP A 338 11.99 9.89 -3.85
C ASP A 338 12.67 10.33 -2.55
N GLY A 339 13.97 10.11 -2.42
CA GLY A 339 14.69 10.41 -1.17
C GLY A 339 14.65 11.90 -0.76
N ALA A 340 14.42 12.80 -1.71
CA ALA A 340 14.25 14.22 -1.47
C ALA A 340 12.80 14.66 -1.22
N PHE A 341 11.81 13.77 -1.41
CA PHE A 341 10.40 14.10 -1.22
C PHE A 341 10.11 14.49 0.24
N ARG A 342 9.31 15.51 0.41
CA ARG A 342 8.80 15.99 1.70
C ARG A 342 7.29 15.96 1.68
N PRO A 343 6.62 15.82 2.86
CA PRO A 343 5.17 15.83 2.92
C PRO A 343 4.57 17.04 2.20
N VAL A 344 3.60 16.78 1.34
CA VAL A 344 2.82 17.81 0.65
C VAL A 344 1.41 17.72 1.20
N TYR A 345 0.88 18.86 1.66
CA TYR A 345 -0.44 18.95 2.26
C TYR A 345 -1.48 19.58 1.32
N ARG A 346 -1.04 20.12 0.17
CA ARG A 346 -1.93 20.75 -0.79
C ARG A 346 -1.37 20.73 -2.21
N VAL A 347 -2.24 20.43 -3.18
CA VAL A 347 -2.03 20.61 -4.63
C VAL A 347 -3.12 21.54 -5.13
N GLU A 348 -2.73 22.65 -5.80
CA GLU A 348 -3.65 23.66 -6.35
C GLU A 348 -4.11 23.32 -7.77
#